data_7b3c2f7cf043e9fe00dc0220e49f5269
#
_entry.id   7b3c2f7cf043e9fe00dc0220e49f5269
#
_cell.length_a   1.000
_cell.length_b   1.000
_cell.length_c   1.000
_cell.angle_alpha   90.00
_cell.angle_beta   90.00
_cell.angle_gamma   90.00
#
_symmetry.space_group_name_H-M   'P 1'
#
loop_
_entity.id
_entity.type
_entity.pdbx_description
1 polymer ?
#
loop_
_entity_poly.entity_id
_entity_poly.type
_entity_poly.pdbx_seq_one_letter_code
_entity_poly.pdbx_strand_id
1 'polypeptide(L)'
;PVLLSLEDEKHSWKPGHIELADRADLLLVAPLSADMLGNFAHGLAPDPLSSIYLATRAQVLLAPAMNGKMWEHPATRRNIEQLRKDGCIFLGPEQSGMLACGYEGPGRLAPVDHIVEAVQNYNSGPSH
;
A
#
# COMPACT_ATOMS: atom_id res chain seq x y z
N PRO A 1 -7.17 1.22 -16.61
CA PRO A 1 -6.99 1.40 -15.17
C PRO A 1 -5.92 2.41 -14.85
N VAL A 2 -6.10 3.07 -13.75
CA VAL A 2 -5.15 4.07 -13.28
C VAL A 2 -4.47 3.53 -12.04
N LEU A 3 -3.14 3.55 -12.06
CA LEU A 3 -2.34 3.14 -10.91
C LEU A 3 -1.71 4.37 -10.29
N LEU A 4 -1.80 4.46 -8.98
CA LEU A 4 -1.19 5.55 -8.25
C LEU A 4 -0.22 4.96 -7.23
N SER A 5 0.98 5.49 -7.19
CA SER A 5 2.00 5.12 -6.22
C SER A 5 2.44 6.38 -5.50
N LEU A 6 3.30 6.22 -4.49
CA LEU A 6 3.84 7.38 -3.80
C LEU A 6 4.52 8.33 -4.76
N GLU A 7 5.27 7.77 -5.69
CA GLU A 7 6.01 8.58 -6.63
C GLU A 7 5.08 9.31 -7.58
N ASP A 8 4.08 8.59 -8.07
CA ASP A 8 3.10 9.20 -8.96
C ASP A 8 2.34 10.29 -8.25
N GLU A 9 2.06 10.10 -6.98
CA GLU A 9 1.34 11.09 -6.21
C GLU A 9 2.10 12.40 -6.15
N LYS A 10 3.41 12.33 -5.99
CA LYS A 10 4.21 13.55 -5.94
C LYS A 10 4.15 14.34 -7.23
N HIS A 11 4.03 13.65 -8.34
CA HIS A 11 4.06 14.32 -9.65
C HIS A 11 2.69 14.69 -10.16
N SER A 12 1.69 13.95 -9.74
CA SER A 12 0.35 14.07 -10.32
C SER A 12 -0.65 14.81 -9.45
N TRP A 13 -0.27 15.11 -8.21
CA TRP A 13 -1.24 15.69 -7.31
C TRP A 13 -1.64 17.10 -7.76
N LYS A 14 -2.93 17.35 -7.72
CA LYS A 14 -3.48 18.66 -8.04
C LYS A 14 -4.84 18.77 -7.37
N PRO A 15 -5.38 19.98 -7.34
CA PRO A 15 -6.74 20.13 -6.86
C PRO A 15 -7.66 19.22 -7.67
N GLY A 16 -8.54 18.54 -7.02
CA GLY A 16 -9.41 17.59 -7.70
C GLY A 16 -8.94 16.16 -7.61
N HIS A 17 -7.93 15.91 -6.78
CA HIS A 17 -7.37 14.55 -6.63
C HIS A 17 -8.45 13.55 -6.19
N ILE A 18 -9.48 13.99 -5.48
CA ILE A 18 -10.56 13.09 -5.07
C ILE A 18 -11.28 12.55 -6.30
N GLU A 19 -11.50 13.40 -7.29
CA GLU A 19 -12.13 12.95 -8.52
C GLU A 19 -11.27 11.92 -9.24
N LEU A 20 -9.96 12.15 -9.25
CA LEU A 20 -9.05 11.19 -9.84
C LEU A 20 -9.13 9.84 -9.12
N ALA A 21 -9.21 9.87 -7.79
CA ALA A 21 -9.30 8.64 -7.01
C ALA A 21 -10.57 7.85 -7.38
N ASP A 22 -11.67 8.54 -7.61
CA ASP A 22 -12.89 7.87 -7.96
C ASP A 22 -12.84 7.19 -9.31
N ARG A 23 -11.96 7.65 -10.19
CA ARG A 23 -11.82 7.07 -11.52
C ARG A 23 -10.82 5.94 -11.58
N ALA A 24 -10.04 5.77 -10.53
CA ALA A 24 -9.03 4.72 -10.54
C ALA A 24 -9.70 3.37 -10.32
N ASP A 25 -9.29 2.39 -11.09
CA ASP A 25 -9.73 1.02 -10.90
C ASP A 25 -8.92 0.31 -9.85
N LEU A 26 -7.71 0.77 -9.63
CA LEU A 26 -6.77 0.11 -8.74
C LEU A 26 -5.85 1.16 -8.17
N LEU A 27 -5.70 1.15 -6.86
CA LEU A 27 -4.75 2.01 -6.17
C LEU A 27 -3.65 1.14 -5.58
N LEU A 28 -2.44 1.33 -6.07
CA LEU A 28 -1.28 0.61 -5.56
C LEU A 28 -0.39 1.58 -4.81
N VAL A 29 -0.08 1.26 -3.56
CA VAL A 29 0.88 2.05 -2.79
C VAL A 29 2.09 1.16 -2.49
N ALA A 30 3.21 1.49 -3.11
CA ALA A 30 4.43 0.69 -2.98
C ALA A 30 5.63 1.60 -3.08
N PRO A 31 6.40 1.76 -2.04
CA PRO A 31 6.26 1.13 -0.73
C PRO A 31 5.28 1.89 0.17
N LEU A 32 4.67 1.17 1.08
CA LEU A 32 3.83 1.78 2.10
C LEU A 32 4.62 1.86 3.39
N SER A 33 4.86 3.08 3.87
CA SER A 33 5.62 3.27 5.09
C SER A 33 4.75 2.98 6.31
N ALA A 34 5.41 2.80 7.46
CA ALA A 34 4.68 2.61 8.70
C ALA A 34 3.81 3.82 9.03
N ASP A 35 4.30 5.01 8.73
CA ASP A 35 3.54 6.23 8.98
C ASP A 35 2.28 6.26 8.12
N MET A 36 2.43 5.96 6.84
CA MET A 36 1.28 5.97 5.95
C MET A 36 0.29 4.86 6.29
N LEU A 37 0.81 3.71 6.70
CA LEU A 37 -0.04 2.62 7.17
C LEU A 37 -0.93 3.09 8.31
N GLY A 38 -0.34 3.79 9.28
CA GLY A 38 -1.10 4.31 10.41
C GLY A 38 -2.14 5.32 9.98
N ASN A 39 -1.78 6.21 9.08
CA ASN A 39 -2.72 7.20 8.59
C ASN A 39 -3.91 6.55 7.90
N PHE A 40 -3.64 5.57 7.06
CA PHE A 40 -4.72 4.87 6.37
C PHE A 40 -5.62 4.14 7.37
N ALA A 41 -5.01 3.43 8.30
CA ALA A 41 -5.78 2.61 9.23
C ALA A 41 -6.67 3.44 10.14
N HIS A 42 -6.24 4.67 10.44
CA HIS A 42 -7.00 5.53 11.34
C HIS A 42 -7.83 6.58 10.61
N GLY A 43 -7.86 6.53 9.30
CA GLY A 43 -8.69 7.46 8.54
C GLY A 43 -8.19 8.88 8.58
N LEU A 44 -6.88 9.08 8.72
CA LEU A 44 -6.30 10.41 8.73
C LEU A 44 -5.87 10.77 7.33
N ALA A 45 -6.04 12.02 6.98
CA ALA A 45 -5.72 12.49 5.64
C ALA A 45 -4.83 13.72 5.69
N PRO A 46 -3.61 13.59 6.24
CA PRO A 46 -2.73 14.76 6.35
C PRO A 46 -2.07 15.14 5.05
N ASP A 47 -2.13 14.32 4.03
CA ASP A 47 -1.42 14.56 2.78
C ASP A 47 -2.26 14.07 1.61
N PRO A 48 -1.80 14.37 0.37
CA PRO A 48 -2.58 13.96 -0.81
C PRO A 48 -2.81 12.47 -0.92
N LEU A 49 -1.82 11.64 -0.61
CA LEU A 49 -1.99 10.20 -0.77
C LEU A 49 -3.03 9.65 0.18
N SER A 50 -2.99 10.04 1.45
CA SER A 50 -3.98 9.53 2.39
C SER A 50 -5.36 10.05 2.05
N SER A 51 -5.46 11.26 1.49
CA SER A 51 -6.75 11.77 1.02
C SER A 51 -7.27 10.94 -0.14
N ILE A 52 -6.40 10.57 -1.06
CA ILE A 52 -6.79 9.72 -2.18
C ILE A 52 -7.26 8.37 -1.66
N TYR A 53 -6.54 7.82 -0.70
CA TYR A 53 -6.94 6.53 -0.13
C TYR A 53 -8.35 6.61 0.46
N LEU A 54 -8.64 7.66 1.22
CA LEU A 54 -9.94 7.77 1.85
C LEU A 54 -11.06 7.95 0.83
N ALA A 55 -10.75 8.55 -0.31
CA ALA A 55 -11.77 8.89 -1.29
C ALA A 55 -11.98 7.83 -2.36
N THR A 56 -11.03 6.93 -2.53
CA THR A 56 -11.09 6.01 -3.65
C THR A 56 -12.10 4.90 -3.42
N ARG A 57 -12.72 4.46 -4.50
CA ARG A 57 -13.53 3.25 -4.51
C ARG A 57 -12.82 2.10 -5.19
N ALA A 58 -11.60 2.34 -5.63
CA ALA A 58 -10.82 1.32 -6.30
C ALA A 58 -10.36 0.27 -5.32
N GLN A 59 -10.02 -0.89 -5.84
CA GLN A 59 -9.35 -1.89 -5.02
C GLN A 59 -7.99 -1.36 -4.62
N VAL A 60 -7.62 -1.51 -3.35
CA VAL A 60 -6.37 -0.99 -2.83
C VAL A 60 -5.41 -2.14 -2.59
N LEU A 61 -4.22 -2.03 -3.18
CA LEU A 61 -3.13 -2.97 -2.97
C LEU A 61 -2.01 -2.22 -2.26
N LEU A 62 -1.56 -2.77 -1.14
CA LEU A 62 -0.57 -2.11 -0.30
C LEU A 62 0.65 -2.99 -0.16
N ALA A 63 1.82 -2.44 -0.46
CA ALA A 63 3.08 -3.18 -0.36
C ALA A 63 3.94 -2.53 0.72
N PRO A 64 3.83 -2.98 1.97
CA PRO A 64 4.55 -2.36 3.07
C PRO A 64 6.04 -2.59 3.00
N ALA A 65 6.79 -1.61 3.53
CA ALA A 65 8.23 -1.73 3.69
C ALA A 65 8.61 -0.95 4.93
N MET A 66 9.22 -1.63 5.90
CA MET A 66 9.65 -1.01 7.13
C MET A 66 10.62 -1.97 7.80
N ASN A 67 11.39 -1.48 8.78
CA ASN A 67 12.31 -2.40 9.41
C ASN A 67 11.55 -3.41 10.25
N GLY A 68 12.23 -4.52 10.56
CA GLY A 68 11.56 -5.65 11.18
C GLY A 68 10.94 -5.35 12.53
N LYS A 69 11.58 -4.47 13.31
CA LYS A 69 11.04 -4.13 14.62
C LYS A 69 9.73 -3.37 14.48
N MET A 70 9.68 -2.47 13.52
CA MET A 70 8.45 -1.75 13.25
C MET A 70 7.37 -2.68 12.73
N TRP A 71 7.77 -3.60 11.86
CA TRP A 71 6.82 -4.56 11.29
C TRP A 71 6.18 -5.41 12.38
N GLU A 72 6.95 -5.77 13.40
CA GLU A 72 6.47 -6.66 14.45
C GLU A 72 5.76 -5.92 15.59
N HIS A 73 5.79 -4.61 15.58
CA HIS A 73 5.17 -3.85 16.65
C HIS A 73 3.66 -4.08 16.68
N PRO A 74 3.10 -4.25 17.87
CA PRO A 74 1.66 -4.48 17.97
C PRO A 74 0.80 -3.44 17.27
N ALA A 75 1.22 -2.18 17.29
CA ALA A 75 0.46 -1.13 16.60
C ALA A 75 0.42 -1.38 15.11
N THR A 76 1.55 -1.79 14.53
CA THR A 76 1.61 -2.11 13.11
C THR A 76 0.68 -3.26 12.77
N ARG A 77 0.71 -4.29 13.61
CA ARG A 77 -0.14 -5.44 13.39
C ARG A 77 -1.62 -5.09 13.45
N ARG A 78 -1.99 -4.24 14.42
CA ARG A 78 -3.37 -3.80 14.51
C ARG A 78 -3.79 -3.01 13.28
N ASN A 79 -2.90 -2.15 12.79
CA ASN A 79 -3.20 -1.34 11.61
C ASN A 79 -3.38 -2.20 10.38
N ILE A 80 -2.55 -3.22 10.23
CA ILE A 80 -2.67 -4.13 9.10
C ILE A 80 -4.00 -4.87 9.15
N GLU A 81 -4.35 -5.36 10.32
CA GLU A 81 -5.59 -6.09 10.47
C GLU A 81 -6.78 -5.19 10.17
N GLN A 82 -6.71 -3.95 10.63
CA GLN A 82 -7.79 -3.00 10.34
C GLN A 82 -7.95 -2.77 8.85
N LEU A 83 -6.83 -2.58 8.16
CA LEU A 83 -6.90 -2.33 6.73
C LEU A 83 -7.37 -3.56 5.95
N ARG A 84 -7.04 -4.74 6.41
CA ARG A 84 -7.59 -5.95 5.79
C ARG A 84 -9.11 -5.99 5.94
N LYS A 85 -9.60 -5.63 7.10
CA LYS A 85 -11.04 -5.57 7.31
C LYS A 85 -11.68 -4.52 6.43
N ASP A 86 -10.94 -3.47 6.12
CA ASP A 86 -11.44 -2.40 5.27
C ASP A 86 -11.35 -2.75 3.79
N GLY A 87 -10.83 -3.93 3.45
CA GLY A 87 -10.81 -4.39 2.07
C GLY A 87 -9.50 -4.26 1.35
N CYS A 88 -8.44 -3.83 2.03
CA CYS A 88 -7.13 -3.71 1.38
C CYS A 88 -6.48 -5.08 1.25
N ILE A 89 -5.73 -5.24 0.16
CA ILE A 89 -4.95 -6.44 -0.07
C ILE A 89 -3.49 -6.10 0.13
N PHE A 90 -2.80 -6.89 0.93
CA PHE A 90 -1.39 -6.65 1.21
C PHE A 90 -0.51 -7.54 0.35
N LEU A 91 0.53 -6.94 -0.22
CA LEU A 91 1.54 -7.63 -1.01
C LEU A 91 2.82 -7.64 -0.19
N GLY A 92 3.18 -8.79 0.36
CA GLY A 92 4.31 -8.86 1.28
C GLY A 92 3.92 -8.28 2.62
N PRO A 93 4.90 -7.78 3.38
CA PRO A 93 6.31 -7.69 3.02
C PRO A 93 7.02 -9.03 3.10
N GLU A 94 8.30 -9.03 2.72
CA GLU A 94 9.12 -10.22 2.84
C GLU A 94 9.19 -10.64 4.29
N GLN A 95 8.83 -11.90 4.54
CA GLN A 95 8.78 -12.40 5.89
C GLN A 95 10.10 -12.94 6.38
N SER A 96 10.89 -13.44 5.46
CA SER A 96 12.12 -14.09 5.83
C SER A 96 13.28 -13.46 5.12
N GLY A 97 13.36 -12.19 5.19
CA GLY A 97 14.39 -11.47 4.50
C GLY A 97 15.75 -11.61 5.11
N MET A 98 16.07 -12.79 5.57
CA MET A 98 17.34 -13.02 6.21
C MET A 98 18.42 -12.92 5.20
N LEU A 99 19.30 -12.04 5.40
CA LEU A 99 20.41 -11.83 4.50
C LEU A 99 21.70 -11.98 5.23
N ALA A 100 22.76 -11.98 4.44
CA ALA A 100 24.08 -12.14 5.00
C ALA A 100 24.39 -11.08 6.04
N CYS A 101 23.87 -9.90 5.88
CA CYS A 101 24.15 -8.84 6.81
C CYS A 101 23.36 -8.92 8.10
N GLY A 102 22.31 -9.73 8.12
CA GLY A 102 21.55 -9.94 9.33
C GLY A 102 20.64 -8.82 9.72
N TYR A 103 20.58 -7.77 8.95
CA TYR A 103 19.69 -6.67 9.28
C TYR A 103 18.31 -6.83 8.75
N GLU A 104 18.21 -7.49 7.63
CA GLU A 104 16.92 -7.55 6.96
C GLU A 104 16.13 -8.65 7.59
N GLY A 105 15.35 -8.35 8.48
CA GLY A 105 14.39 -9.27 8.97
C GLY A 105 13.11 -9.12 8.17
N PRO A 106 11.99 -9.52 8.74
CA PRO A 106 10.70 -9.31 8.10
C PRO A 106 10.45 -7.82 7.93
N GLY A 107 9.66 -7.47 6.96
CA GLY A 107 9.31 -6.08 6.73
C GLY A 107 9.84 -5.49 5.45
N ARG A 108 10.68 -6.22 4.73
CA ARG A 108 11.19 -5.72 3.45
C ARG A 108 10.10 -5.70 2.41
N LEU A 109 10.22 -4.74 1.50
CA LEU A 109 9.28 -4.66 0.39
C LEU A 109 9.29 -5.96 -0.41
N ALA A 110 8.11 -6.41 -0.80
CA ALA A 110 8.00 -7.56 -1.68
C ALA A 110 8.77 -7.29 -2.96
N PRO A 111 9.32 -8.33 -3.61
CA PRO A 111 10.04 -8.12 -4.86
C PRO A 111 9.17 -7.42 -5.89
N VAL A 112 9.78 -6.53 -6.66
CA VAL A 112 9.04 -5.71 -7.61
C VAL A 112 8.27 -6.57 -8.60
N ASP A 113 8.87 -7.65 -9.08
CA ASP A 113 8.18 -8.49 -10.04
C ASP A 113 6.96 -9.19 -9.44
N HIS A 114 6.99 -9.48 -8.14
CA HIS A 114 5.80 -10.02 -7.47
C HIS A 114 4.69 -8.97 -7.41
N ILE A 115 5.07 -7.72 -7.17
CA ILE A 115 4.10 -6.64 -7.13
C ILE A 115 3.49 -6.44 -8.51
N VAL A 116 4.32 -6.44 -9.54
CA VAL A 116 3.85 -6.28 -10.90
C VAL A 116 2.91 -7.42 -11.28
N GLU A 117 3.29 -8.64 -10.93
CA GLU A 117 2.45 -9.79 -11.23
C GLU A 117 1.10 -9.68 -10.54
N ALA A 118 1.08 -9.25 -9.28
CA ALA A 118 -0.18 -9.10 -8.55
C ALA A 118 -1.08 -8.08 -9.23
N VAL A 119 -0.51 -6.97 -9.69
CA VAL A 119 -1.28 -5.94 -10.37
C VAL A 119 -1.84 -6.48 -11.69
N GLN A 120 -1.01 -7.20 -12.44
CA GLN A 120 -1.46 -7.76 -13.70
C GLN A 120 -2.56 -8.79 -13.50
N ASN A 121 -2.41 -9.62 -12.49
CA ASN A 121 -3.43 -10.62 -12.20
C ASN A 121 -4.75 -9.99 -11.81
N TYR A 122 -4.70 -8.92 -11.04
CA TYR A 122 -5.92 -8.23 -10.68
C TYR A 122 -6.60 -7.67 -11.92
N ASN A 123 -5.83 -7.01 -12.79
CA ASN A 123 -6.41 -6.40 -13.99
C ASN A 123 -6.93 -7.42 -14.97
N SER A 124 -6.39 -8.63 -14.95
CA SER A 124 -6.81 -9.68 -15.87
C SER A 124 -7.94 -10.53 -15.32
N GLY A 125 -8.34 -10.29 -14.10
CA GLY A 125 -9.35 -11.12 -13.48
C GLY A 125 -10.69 -10.99 -14.18
N PRO A 126 -11.44 -12.07 -14.27
CA PRO A 126 -12.68 -12.07 -15.03
C PRO A 126 -13.84 -11.38 -14.32
N SER A 127 -13.73 -11.15 -13.06
CA SER A 127 -14.87 -10.71 -12.27
C SER A 127 -14.86 -9.23 -11.96
N HIS A 128 -14.14 -8.49 -12.69
CA HIS A 128 -14.08 -7.05 -12.44
C HIS A 128 -15.39 -6.38 -12.68
#